data_8013b9df065780f23d82221a17c7a542
#
_entry.id   8013b9df065780f23d82221a17c7a542
#
_cell.length_a   1.000
_cell.length_b   1.000
_cell.length_c   1.000
_cell.angle_alpha   90.00
_cell.angle_beta   90.00
_cell.angle_gamma   90.00
#
_symmetry.space_group_name_H-M   'P 1'
#
loop_
_entity.id
_entity.type
_entity.pdbx_description
1 polymer ?
#
loop_
_entity_poly.entity_id
_entity_poly.type
_entity_poly.pdbx_seq_one_letter_code
_entity_poly.pdbx_strand_id
1 'polypeptide(L)'
;PDGHVALLFTDWRGFRILERRLLDSSTFADTYFLYDPMGRLRVAVQPEGAALMTAANGSWDNNSDVLTKYAFINRYDRRGNCVSSLVPGGGVVEMRYDGYNRLAFRSTADMAEDGKTEFTLYDRIGRVVVSGIADCDISDIDKCYDMTASFSASAVGIDSTGYQIQDAGLSALVGNALVTIANYYDNYNVATRAGFSSLPLDRMSPQRAKGLLTATRQAIFSSSYGKTGARAEYQYSIFGYDSEERQVASVSSAVMAGELRTTDIQYSRLGHVDRTTESVVLPDSTYTLTIVNTHDARGNITKSVASVGSGQSEIEYAYDALGLMNRMSLHRQAGSRCEYSHDMRGRLKTIATPGFSQELYYEDGDTPCYNGSISAEDYGYETDAYTGLAWPTDKVTYSYDALNRLVGSASSDGYDTSYSYDLNSAITAIVRKGLLSDR
;
A
#
# COMPACT_ATOMS: atom_id res chain seq x y z
N PRO A 1 13.60 -11.61 -26.53
CA PRO A 1 14.10 -12.97 -26.40
C PRO A 1 13.08 -13.91 -25.77
N ASP A 2 12.25 -13.45 -24.78
CA ASP A 2 11.27 -14.29 -24.08
C ASP A 2 9.96 -14.48 -24.85
N GLY A 3 9.86 -13.98 -26.07
CA GLY A 3 8.69 -14.16 -26.94
C GLY A 3 7.46 -13.34 -26.54
N HIS A 4 7.56 -12.47 -25.54
CA HIS A 4 6.45 -11.61 -25.14
C HIS A 4 6.19 -10.54 -26.19
N VAL A 5 5.04 -10.61 -26.83
CA VAL A 5 4.62 -9.68 -27.88
C VAL A 5 3.36 -8.95 -27.44
N ALA A 6 3.44 -7.63 -27.41
CA ALA A 6 2.29 -6.75 -27.22
C ALA A 6 2.15 -5.85 -28.45
N LEU A 7 0.98 -5.86 -29.09
CA LEU A 7 0.61 -5.00 -30.18
C LEU A 7 -0.30 -3.89 -29.66
N LEU A 8 0.10 -2.66 -29.86
CA LEU A 8 -0.67 -1.48 -29.46
C LEU A 8 -1.28 -0.84 -30.71
N PHE A 9 -2.58 -0.73 -30.73
CA PHE A 9 -3.32 -0.06 -31.78
C PHE A 9 -3.85 1.28 -31.28
N THR A 10 -3.60 2.32 -32.04
CA THR A 10 -4.03 3.68 -31.71
C THR A 10 -4.96 4.23 -32.78
N ASP A 11 -5.87 5.13 -32.38
CA ASP A 11 -6.65 5.91 -33.33
C ASP A 11 -5.78 7.05 -33.94
N TRP A 12 -6.36 7.81 -34.88
CA TRP A 12 -5.67 8.92 -35.54
C TRP A 12 -5.26 10.08 -34.60
N ARG A 13 -5.84 10.14 -33.40
CA ARG A 13 -5.49 11.10 -32.33
C ARG A 13 -4.36 10.59 -31.42
N GLY A 14 -3.91 9.34 -31.60
CA GLY A 14 -2.90 8.69 -30.76
C GLY A 14 -3.45 8.00 -29.52
N PHE A 15 -4.77 7.92 -29.33
CA PHE A 15 -5.36 7.16 -28.22
C PHE A 15 -5.30 5.68 -28.49
N ARG A 16 -4.82 4.91 -27.51
CA ARG A 16 -4.79 3.45 -27.57
C ARG A 16 -6.21 2.88 -27.55
N ILE A 17 -6.62 2.23 -28.64
CA ILE A 17 -7.96 1.64 -28.78
C ILE A 17 -7.97 0.13 -28.54
N LEU A 18 -6.82 -0.53 -28.73
CA LEU A 18 -6.65 -1.96 -28.45
C LEU A 18 -5.21 -2.21 -28.01
N GLU A 19 -5.07 -2.99 -26.96
CA GLU A 19 -3.83 -3.66 -26.58
C GLU A 19 -4.05 -5.17 -26.73
N ARG A 20 -3.26 -5.77 -27.62
CA ARG A 20 -3.29 -7.21 -27.88
C ARG A 20 -2.00 -7.82 -27.37
N ARG A 21 -2.09 -8.75 -26.46
CA ARG A 21 -0.97 -9.56 -25.97
C ARG A 21 -1.12 -10.98 -26.52
N LEU A 22 -0.05 -11.48 -27.15
CA LEU A 22 -0.04 -12.82 -27.71
C LEU A 22 0.25 -13.81 -26.58
N LEU A 23 -0.64 -14.81 -26.42
CA LEU A 23 -0.45 -15.97 -25.54
C LEU A 23 0.23 -17.11 -26.29
N ASP A 24 -0.21 -17.34 -27.55
CA ASP A 24 0.39 -18.27 -28.49
C ASP A 24 0.12 -17.78 -29.93
N SER A 25 0.41 -18.60 -30.93
CA SER A 25 0.21 -18.23 -32.35
C SER A 25 -1.25 -17.95 -32.74
N SER A 26 -2.22 -18.32 -31.92
CA SER A 26 -3.65 -18.25 -32.21
C SER A 26 -4.50 -17.62 -31.11
N THR A 27 -3.97 -17.52 -29.89
CA THR A 27 -4.67 -17.02 -28.72
C THR A 27 -4.15 -15.66 -28.31
N PHE A 28 -5.07 -14.72 -28.06
CA PHE A 28 -4.77 -13.35 -27.72
C PHE A 28 -5.49 -12.92 -26.44
N ALA A 29 -4.84 -12.10 -25.65
CA ALA A 29 -5.46 -11.36 -24.57
C ALA A 29 -5.64 -9.89 -25.04
N ASP A 30 -6.86 -9.55 -25.42
CA ASP A 30 -7.22 -8.26 -25.99
C ASP A 30 -7.88 -7.35 -24.95
N THR A 31 -7.35 -6.15 -24.76
CA THR A 31 -7.98 -5.11 -23.96
C THR A 31 -8.43 -3.99 -24.88
N TYR A 32 -9.72 -3.67 -24.91
CA TYR A 32 -10.28 -2.61 -25.73
C TYR A 32 -10.51 -1.34 -24.90
N PHE A 33 -10.24 -0.19 -25.52
CA PHE A 33 -10.41 1.13 -24.91
C PHE A 33 -11.29 2.01 -25.79
N LEU A 34 -12.34 2.58 -25.21
CA LEU A 34 -13.23 3.49 -25.88
C LEU A 34 -13.20 4.84 -25.19
N TYR A 35 -13.11 5.87 -25.99
CA TYR A 35 -13.01 7.25 -25.52
C TYR A 35 -14.21 8.07 -25.98
N ASP A 36 -14.54 9.10 -25.19
CA ASP A 36 -15.52 10.08 -25.62
C ASP A 36 -14.88 11.10 -26.63
N PRO A 37 -15.69 11.99 -27.23
CA PRO A 37 -15.18 13.00 -28.14
C PRO A 37 -14.12 13.93 -27.55
N MET A 38 -14.09 14.07 -26.21
CA MET A 38 -13.10 14.88 -25.48
C MET A 38 -11.82 14.11 -25.14
N GLY A 39 -11.70 12.83 -25.52
CA GLY A 39 -10.55 11.98 -25.28
C GLY A 39 -10.50 11.35 -23.87
N ARG A 40 -11.61 11.33 -23.13
CA ARG A 40 -11.69 10.71 -21.81
C ARG A 40 -12.06 9.24 -21.95
N LEU A 41 -11.39 8.36 -21.21
CA LEU A 41 -11.64 6.92 -21.26
C LEU A 41 -13.03 6.59 -20.70
N ARG A 42 -13.93 6.15 -21.57
CA ARG A 42 -15.30 5.77 -21.22
C ARG A 42 -15.44 4.31 -20.84
N VAL A 43 -14.79 3.43 -21.58
CA VAL A 43 -14.89 1.98 -21.37
C VAL A 43 -13.52 1.36 -21.58
N ALA A 44 -13.14 0.47 -20.68
CA ALA A 44 -12.02 -0.44 -20.87
C ALA A 44 -12.53 -1.87 -20.66
N VAL A 45 -12.51 -2.69 -21.70
CA VAL A 45 -12.97 -4.09 -21.64
C VAL A 45 -11.77 -4.99 -21.45
N GLN A 46 -11.78 -5.75 -20.37
CA GLN A 46 -10.72 -6.70 -20.03
C GLN A 46 -10.70 -7.89 -20.99
N PRO A 47 -9.59 -8.65 -21.10
CA PRO A 47 -9.41 -9.71 -22.08
C PRO A 47 -10.45 -10.81 -22.04
N GLU A 48 -10.89 -11.26 -20.86
CA GLU A 48 -11.95 -12.26 -20.72
C GLU A 48 -13.27 -11.74 -21.30
N GLY A 49 -13.63 -10.50 -20.98
CA GLY A 49 -14.81 -9.84 -21.55
C GLY A 49 -14.71 -9.71 -23.07
N ALA A 50 -13.57 -9.34 -23.59
CA ALA A 50 -13.33 -9.22 -25.03
C ALA A 50 -13.48 -10.57 -25.77
N ALA A 51 -12.96 -11.65 -25.19
CA ALA A 51 -13.10 -12.99 -25.73
C ALA A 51 -14.57 -13.46 -25.76
N LEU A 52 -15.30 -13.26 -24.65
CA LEU A 52 -16.73 -13.61 -24.58
C LEU A 52 -17.58 -12.80 -25.56
N MET A 53 -17.31 -11.51 -25.74
CA MET A 53 -17.99 -10.65 -26.70
C MET A 53 -17.71 -11.06 -28.14
N THR A 54 -16.48 -11.48 -28.45
CA THR A 54 -16.11 -11.99 -29.77
C THR A 54 -16.82 -13.31 -30.08
N ALA A 55 -16.91 -14.20 -29.09
CA ALA A 55 -17.64 -15.50 -29.22
C ALA A 55 -19.14 -15.27 -29.43
N ALA A 56 -19.73 -14.20 -28.90
CA ALA A 56 -21.15 -13.84 -29.06
C ALA A 56 -21.44 -12.98 -30.30
N ASN A 57 -20.57 -13.02 -31.34
CA ASN A 57 -20.68 -12.22 -32.56
C ASN A 57 -20.69 -10.69 -32.33
N GLY A 58 -20.03 -10.22 -31.27
CA GLY A 58 -19.69 -8.82 -31.10
C GLY A 58 -20.84 -7.85 -30.78
N SER A 59 -21.95 -8.34 -30.23
CA SER A 59 -23.01 -7.45 -29.74
C SER A 59 -22.53 -6.74 -28.48
N TRP A 60 -22.16 -5.47 -28.62
CA TRP A 60 -21.73 -4.59 -27.53
C TRP A 60 -22.94 -3.83 -26.94
N ASP A 61 -23.80 -4.55 -26.24
CA ASP A 61 -24.92 -3.96 -25.52
C ASP A 61 -24.45 -3.45 -24.15
N ASN A 62 -24.78 -2.20 -23.81
CA ASN A 62 -24.47 -1.58 -22.52
C ASN A 62 -25.08 -2.33 -21.30
N ASN A 63 -26.06 -3.19 -21.55
CA ASN A 63 -26.73 -3.98 -20.53
C ASN A 63 -26.24 -5.43 -20.50
N SER A 64 -25.18 -5.78 -21.24
CA SER A 64 -24.69 -7.16 -21.23
C SER A 64 -24.04 -7.48 -19.90
N ASP A 65 -24.34 -8.64 -19.33
CA ASP A 65 -23.69 -9.17 -18.13
C ASP A 65 -22.17 -9.26 -18.28
N VAL A 66 -21.69 -9.43 -19.51
CA VAL A 66 -20.25 -9.45 -19.82
C VAL A 66 -19.61 -8.10 -19.54
N LEU A 67 -20.22 -6.98 -19.97
CA LEU A 67 -19.69 -5.66 -19.69
C LEU A 67 -19.72 -5.34 -18.19
N THR A 68 -20.78 -5.75 -17.51
CA THR A 68 -20.88 -5.54 -16.05
C THR A 68 -19.78 -6.29 -15.29
N LYS A 69 -19.41 -7.48 -15.74
CA LYS A 69 -18.41 -8.33 -15.07
C LYS A 69 -16.96 -8.02 -15.46
N TYR A 70 -16.73 -7.54 -16.68
CA TYR A 70 -15.37 -7.48 -17.24
C TYR A 70 -15.00 -6.12 -17.83
N ALA A 71 -15.82 -5.08 -17.65
CA ALA A 71 -15.48 -3.77 -18.16
C ALA A 71 -15.47 -2.71 -17.06
N PHE A 72 -14.48 -1.81 -17.15
CA PHE A 72 -14.53 -0.53 -16.45
C PHE A 72 -15.36 0.44 -17.29
N ILE A 73 -16.39 1.05 -16.73
CA ILE A 73 -17.25 2.01 -17.43
C ILE A 73 -17.31 3.31 -16.64
N ASN A 74 -16.73 4.37 -17.20
CA ASN A 74 -16.66 5.68 -16.57
C ASN A 74 -17.70 6.65 -17.14
N ARG A 75 -18.27 7.47 -16.28
CA ARG A 75 -19.12 8.61 -16.65
C ARG A 75 -18.52 9.88 -16.11
N TYR A 76 -18.58 10.92 -16.91
CA TYR A 76 -17.97 12.21 -16.59
C TYR A 76 -19.02 13.33 -16.61
N ASP A 77 -18.84 14.30 -15.73
CA ASP A 77 -19.61 15.54 -15.76
C ASP A 77 -19.09 16.50 -16.86
N ARG A 78 -19.72 17.67 -16.96
CA ARG A 78 -19.33 18.72 -17.93
C ARG A 78 -17.96 19.34 -17.63
N ARG A 79 -17.48 19.23 -16.39
CA ARG A 79 -16.16 19.75 -15.96
C ARG A 79 -15.02 18.73 -16.19
N GLY A 80 -15.36 17.48 -16.53
CA GLY A 80 -14.41 16.43 -16.79
C GLY A 80 -14.14 15.52 -15.58
N ASN A 81 -14.85 15.70 -14.47
CA ASN A 81 -14.73 14.85 -13.30
C ASN A 81 -15.43 13.51 -13.54
N CYS A 82 -14.82 12.40 -13.13
CA CYS A 82 -15.45 11.09 -13.16
C CYS A 82 -16.50 11.02 -12.04
N VAL A 83 -17.78 10.98 -12.40
CA VAL A 83 -18.90 10.97 -11.43
C VAL A 83 -19.47 9.58 -11.17
N SER A 84 -19.12 8.60 -12.00
CA SER A 84 -19.51 7.21 -11.81
C SER A 84 -18.52 6.31 -12.51
N SER A 85 -18.10 5.23 -11.86
CA SER A 85 -17.21 4.21 -12.41
C SER A 85 -17.74 2.83 -12.04
N LEU A 86 -18.11 2.03 -13.05
CA LEU A 86 -18.33 0.60 -12.86
C LEU A 86 -16.97 -0.10 -12.80
N VAL A 87 -16.76 -0.88 -11.75
CA VAL A 87 -15.55 -1.66 -11.52
C VAL A 87 -15.89 -3.13 -11.63
N PRO A 88 -15.19 -3.91 -12.47
CA PRO A 88 -15.43 -5.35 -12.60
C PRO A 88 -15.42 -6.07 -11.24
N GLY A 89 -16.51 -6.75 -10.90
CA GLY A 89 -16.66 -7.46 -9.63
C GLY A 89 -16.85 -6.59 -8.39
N GLY A 90 -16.64 -5.28 -8.49
CA GLY A 90 -16.77 -4.33 -7.37
C GLY A 90 -18.01 -3.42 -7.45
N GLY A 91 -18.81 -3.53 -8.53
CA GLY A 91 -20.01 -2.72 -8.72
C GLY A 91 -19.74 -1.27 -9.09
N VAL A 92 -20.71 -0.42 -8.88
CA VAL A 92 -20.64 0.99 -9.23
C VAL A 92 -20.10 1.82 -8.07
N VAL A 93 -19.10 2.63 -8.36
CA VAL A 93 -18.60 3.68 -7.46
C VAL A 93 -19.16 5.01 -7.96
N GLU A 94 -19.90 5.71 -7.15
CA GLU A 94 -20.39 7.05 -7.44
C GLU A 94 -19.58 8.12 -6.71
N MET A 95 -19.42 9.28 -7.37
CA MET A 95 -18.62 10.40 -6.87
C MET A 95 -19.32 11.72 -7.11
N ARG A 96 -19.16 12.64 -6.17
CA ARG A 96 -19.63 14.02 -6.27
C ARG A 96 -18.47 14.96 -5.96
N TYR A 97 -18.44 16.09 -6.62
CA TYR A 97 -17.35 17.08 -6.53
C TYR A 97 -17.89 18.43 -6.08
N ASP A 98 -17.05 19.17 -5.38
CA ASP A 98 -17.36 20.53 -4.96
C ASP A 98 -17.15 21.57 -6.09
N GLY A 99 -17.35 22.84 -5.77
CA GLY A 99 -17.17 23.95 -6.70
C GLY A 99 -15.74 24.12 -7.21
N TYR A 100 -14.77 23.57 -6.53
CA TYR A 100 -13.33 23.61 -6.86
C TYR A 100 -12.82 22.34 -7.54
N ASN A 101 -13.72 21.44 -7.96
CA ASN A 101 -13.42 20.12 -8.52
C ASN A 101 -12.67 19.19 -7.57
N ARG A 102 -12.84 19.34 -6.24
CA ARG A 102 -12.32 18.42 -5.24
C ARG A 102 -13.37 17.33 -4.96
N LEU A 103 -12.93 16.09 -4.73
CA LEU A 103 -13.84 14.98 -4.40
C LEU A 103 -14.55 15.28 -3.06
N ALA A 104 -15.85 15.49 -3.13
CA ALA A 104 -16.67 15.82 -1.97
C ALA A 104 -17.28 14.59 -1.31
N PHE A 105 -17.88 13.72 -2.13
CA PHE A 105 -18.53 12.49 -1.68
C PHE A 105 -18.21 11.33 -2.61
N ARG A 106 -18.15 10.14 -2.01
CA ARG A 106 -17.93 8.89 -2.71
C ARG A 106 -18.74 7.78 -2.05
N SER A 107 -19.38 6.94 -2.86
CA SER A 107 -20.02 5.72 -2.39
C SER A 107 -19.64 4.54 -3.27
N THR A 108 -19.26 3.43 -2.66
CA THR A 108 -19.08 2.14 -3.34
C THR A 108 -20.39 1.40 -3.40
N ALA A 109 -20.48 0.30 -4.18
CA ALA A 109 -21.69 -0.50 -4.25
C ALA A 109 -22.13 -1.00 -2.86
N ASP A 110 -21.19 -1.54 -2.06
CA ASP A 110 -21.47 -2.04 -0.71
C ASP A 110 -21.95 -0.90 0.22
N MET A 111 -21.35 0.28 0.11
CA MET A 111 -21.76 1.44 0.91
C MET A 111 -23.15 1.93 0.50
N ALA A 112 -23.48 1.90 -0.79
CA ALA A 112 -24.79 2.28 -1.28
C ALA A 112 -25.89 1.32 -0.80
N GLU A 113 -25.60 0.01 -0.71
CA GLU A 113 -26.53 -0.96 -0.10
C GLU A 113 -26.82 -0.66 1.37
N ASP A 114 -25.82 -0.13 2.10
CA ASP A 114 -25.96 0.29 3.49
C ASP A 114 -26.51 1.72 3.66
N GLY A 115 -26.79 2.45 2.59
CA GLY A 115 -27.20 3.86 2.62
C GLY A 115 -26.13 4.79 3.18
N LYS A 116 -24.86 4.50 2.89
CA LYS A 116 -23.69 5.23 3.41
C LYS A 116 -22.90 5.92 2.30
N THR A 117 -22.29 7.03 2.67
CA THR A 117 -21.44 7.80 1.76
C THR A 117 -20.22 8.34 2.50
N GLU A 118 -19.04 8.14 1.93
CA GLU A 118 -17.81 8.81 2.36
C GLU A 118 -17.90 10.29 2.00
N PHE A 119 -17.40 11.16 2.88
CA PHE A 119 -17.23 12.58 2.60
C PHE A 119 -15.83 13.05 2.94
N THR A 120 -15.38 14.12 2.27
CA THR A 120 -14.08 14.74 2.51
C THR A 120 -14.22 16.25 2.61
N LEU A 121 -13.74 16.81 3.73
CA LEU A 121 -13.69 18.26 3.95
C LEU A 121 -12.26 18.76 3.75
N TYR A 122 -12.16 20.00 3.32
CA TYR A 122 -10.90 20.63 2.98
C TYR A 122 -10.74 21.95 3.78
N ASP A 123 -9.50 22.35 4.01
CA ASP A 123 -9.26 23.73 4.45
C ASP A 123 -9.31 24.73 3.27
N ARG A 124 -9.09 26.00 3.57
CA ARG A 124 -9.15 27.08 2.56
C ARG A 124 -8.10 27.00 1.46
N ILE A 125 -7.01 26.25 1.69
CA ILE A 125 -5.95 26.04 0.69
C ILE A 125 -6.02 24.66 0.04
N GLY A 126 -7.05 23.87 0.36
CA GLY A 126 -7.36 22.62 -0.33
C GLY A 126 -6.73 21.36 0.28
N ARG A 127 -6.16 21.43 1.50
CA ARG A 127 -5.66 20.23 2.20
C ARG A 127 -6.86 19.49 2.83
N VAL A 128 -6.82 18.15 2.79
CA VAL A 128 -7.83 17.31 3.45
C VAL A 128 -7.71 17.44 4.96
N VAL A 129 -8.80 17.91 5.60
CA VAL A 129 -8.83 18.10 7.04
C VAL A 129 -9.74 17.11 7.77
N VAL A 130 -10.82 16.65 7.15
CA VAL A 130 -11.71 15.64 7.73
C VAL A 130 -12.18 14.71 6.62
N SER A 131 -12.12 13.43 6.89
CA SER A 131 -12.83 12.41 6.10
C SER A 131 -13.67 11.54 7.03
N GLY A 132 -14.82 11.09 6.55
CA GLY A 132 -15.73 10.30 7.36
C GLY A 132 -16.79 9.61 6.53
N ILE A 133 -17.70 8.95 7.23
CA ILE A 133 -18.83 8.22 6.66
C ILE A 133 -20.11 8.82 7.21
N ALA A 134 -20.96 9.29 6.31
CA ALA A 134 -22.29 9.81 6.62
C ALA A 134 -23.36 8.76 6.32
N ASP A 135 -24.41 8.74 7.14
CA ASP A 135 -25.60 7.92 6.94
C ASP A 135 -26.54 8.63 5.96
N CYS A 136 -26.15 8.65 4.69
CA CYS A 136 -26.94 9.21 3.60
C CYS A 136 -26.63 8.48 2.30
N ASP A 137 -27.63 8.32 1.44
CA ASP A 137 -27.44 7.81 0.10
C ASP A 137 -26.81 8.90 -0.79
N ILE A 138 -25.84 8.54 -1.60
CA ILE A 138 -25.20 9.48 -2.54
C ILE A 138 -26.18 9.99 -3.59
N SER A 139 -27.27 9.27 -3.86
CA SER A 139 -28.35 9.70 -4.76
C SER A 139 -29.15 10.89 -4.21
N ASP A 140 -29.18 11.08 -2.88
CA ASP A 140 -29.86 12.21 -2.23
C ASP A 140 -29.02 13.50 -2.29
N ILE A 141 -27.76 13.39 -2.75
CA ILE A 141 -26.85 14.53 -2.90
C ILE A 141 -27.05 15.14 -4.30
N ASP A 142 -27.99 16.06 -4.41
CA ASP A 142 -28.44 16.67 -5.66
C ASP A 142 -27.72 17.98 -6.02
N LYS A 143 -26.96 18.57 -5.10
CA LYS A 143 -26.27 19.84 -5.28
C LYS A 143 -24.80 19.81 -4.91
N CYS A 144 -24.10 20.83 -5.38
CA CYS A 144 -22.69 21.06 -5.04
C CYS A 144 -22.63 21.82 -3.70
N TYR A 145 -21.97 21.24 -2.71
CA TYR A 145 -21.73 21.85 -1.41
C TYR A 145 -20.35 22.52 -1.35
N ASP A 146 -20.23 23.54 -0.49
CA ASP A 146 -18.89 24.03 -0.12
C ASP A 146 -18.27 23.13 0.95
N MET A 147 -17.34 22.29 0.52
CA MET A 147 -16.65 21.33 1.38
C MET A 147 -15.55 21.96 2.24
N THR A 148 -15.55 23.28 2.42
CA THR A 148 -14.54 23.97 3.21
C THR A 148 -14.91 23.96 4.69
N ALA A 149 -13.96 23.50 5.52
CA ALA A 149 -14.07 23.51 6.98
C ALA A 149 -12.98 24.38 7.60
N SER A 150 -13.28 24.97 8.76
CA SER A 150 -12.35 25.75 9.55
C SER A 150 -12.18 25.19 10.94
N PHE A 151 -10.94 25.10 11.41
CA PHE A 151 -10.62 24.60 12.75
C PHE A 151 -10.76 25.69 13.81
N SER A 152 -11.36 25.33 14.95
CA SER A 152 -11.36 26.14 16.17
C SER A 152 -11.13 25.22 17.38
N ALA A 153 -10.14 25.56 18.18
CA ALA A 153 -9.80 24.79 19.38
C ALA A 153 -10.95 24.78 20.42
N SER A 154 -11.75 25.84 20.48
CA SER A 154 -12.89 25.98 21.41
C SER A 154 -14.21 25.43 20.91
N ALA A 155 -14.34 25.20 19.59
CA ALA A 155 -15.56 24.66 19.02
C ALA A 155 -15.64 23.15 19.17
N VAL A 156 -16.84 22.59 19.32
CA VAL A 156 -17.06 21.13 19.27
C VAL A 156 -16.75 20.62 17.87
N GLY A 157 -17.36 21.24 16.86
CA GLY A 157 -17.21 20.83 15.46
C GLY A 157 -17.84 19.46 15.16
N ILE A 158 -17.64 19.02 13.92
CA ILE A 158 -18.12 17.69 13.50
C ILE A 158 -17.43 16.59 14.31
N ASP A 159 -18.19 15.66 14.85
CA ASP A 159 -17.71 14.53 15.65
C ASP A 159 -16.61 14.92 16.67
N SER A 160 -16.76 16.05 17.32
CA SER A 160 -15.80 16.59 18.32
C SER A 160 -14.41 16.88 17.78
N THR A 161 -14.19 17.02 16.49
CA THR A 161 -12.87 17.34 15.90
C THR A 161 -12.43 18.78 16.05
N GLY A 162 -13.37 19.72 16.30
CA GLY A 162 -13.10 21.16 16.26
C GLY A 162 -13.25 21.78 14.87
N TYR A 163 -13.47 21.02 13.85
CA TYR A 163 -13.77 21.50 12.51
C TYR A 163 -15.22 21.89 12.36
N GLN A 164 -15.44 23.11 11.88
CA GLN A 164 -16.77 23.72 11.66
C GLN A 164 -17.04 23.83 10.17
N ILE A 165 -18.25 23.46 9.79
CA ILE A 165 -18.80 23.59 8.43
C ILE A 165 -19.67 24.84 8.43
N GLN A 166 -19.50 25.72 7.44
CA GLN A 166 -20.31 26.94 7.30
C GLN A 166 -21.59 26.71 6.49
N ASP A 167 -21.58 25.75 5.56
CA ASP A 167 -22.76 25.38 4.78
C ASP A 167 -23.75 24.61 5.66
N ALA A 168 -24.93 25.21 5.93
CA ALA A 168 -25.93 24.62 6.80
C ALA A 168 -26.52 23.32 6.21
N GLY A 169 -26.64 23.22 4.89
CA GLY A 169 -27.10 22.00 4.23
C GLY A 169 -26.11 20.85 4.35
N LEU A 170 -24.83 21.14 4.15
CA LEU A 170 -23.77 20.18 4.38
C LEU A 170 -23.70 19.77 5.85
N SER A 171 -23.79 20.74 6.77
CA SER A 171 -23.77 20.45 8.21
C SER A 171 -24.93 19.55 8.63
N ALA A 172 -26.11 19.69 8.04
CA ALA A 172 -27.25 18.82 8.29
C ALA A 172 -26.99 17.38 7.77
N LEU A 173 -26.30 17.27 6.63
CA LEU A 173 -26.01 15.97 5.98
C LEU A 173 -24.95 15.17 6.73
N VAL A 174 -23.87 15.82 7.18
CA VAL A 174 -22.70 15.14 7.77
C VAL A 174 -22.51 15.41 9.27
N GLY A 175 -23.41 16.17 9.91
CA GLY A 175 -23.24 16.60 11.31
C GLY A 175 -23.18 15.48 12.33
N ASN A 176 -23.83 14.35 12.06
CA ASN A 176 -23.82 13.13 12.89
C ASN A 176 -22.93 12.02 12.31
N ALA A 177 -22.15 12.34 11.27
CA ALA A 177 -21.31 11.36 10.60
C ALA A 177 -20.17 10.86 11.50
N LEU A 178 -19.73 9.64 11.25
CA LEU A 178 -18.51 9.09 11.82
C LEU A 178 -17.31 9.69 11.11
N VAL A 179 -16.48 10.44 11.82
CA VAL A 179 -15.20 10.91 11.29
C VAL A 179 -14.17 9.79 11.38
N THR A 180 -13.69 9.32 10.24
CA THR A 180 -12.64 8.28 10.16
C THR A 180 -11.25 8.84 10.39
N ILE A 181 -10.98 10.05 9.87
CA ILE A 181 -9.72 10.76 10.07
C ILE A 181 -9.95 12.26 10.16
N ALA A 182 -9.25 12.91 11.08
CA ALA A 182 -9.11 14.36 11.12
C ALA A 182 -7.63 14.73 11.17
N ASN A 183 -7.21 15.62 10.26
CA ASN A 183 -5.84 16.12 10.12
C ASN A 183 -5.77 17.56 10.58
N TYR A 184 -4.73 17.92 11.33
CA TYR A 184 -4.51 19.28 11.86
C TYR A 184 -3.17 19.78 11.35
N TYR A 185 -3.13 21.06 10.96
CA TYR A 185 -1.97 21.65 10.30
C TYR A 185 -1.55 22.96 10.97
N ASP A 186 -0.34 23.40 10.68
CA ASP A 186 0.19 24.75 10.92
C ASP A 186 0.51 25.09 12.39
N ASN A 187 -0.12 24.43 13.37
CA ASN A 187 0.05 24.74 14.79
C ASN A 187 -0.39 23.56 15.68
N TYR A 188 -0.18 23.68 16.99
CA TYR A 188 -0.57 22.67 17.98
C TYR A 188 -1.79 23.06 18.82
N ASN A 189 -2.64 23.96 18.35
CA ASN A 189 -3.83 24.40 19.07
C ASN A 189 -4.81 23.24 19.36
N VAL A 190 -4.73 22.16 18.59
CA VAL A 190 -5.49 20.92 18.81
C VAL A 190 -5.13 20.25 20.14
N ALA A 191 -3.95 20.49 20.69
CA ALA A 191 -3.48 19.87 21.94
C ALA A 191 -4.32 20.20 23.18
N THR A 192 -5.14 21.26 23.13
CA THR A 192 -6.11 21.57 24.20
C THR A 192 -7.36 20.70 24.19
N ARG A 193 -7.56 19.89 23.14
CA ARG A 193 -8.74 19.06 22.97
C ARG A 193 -8.59 17.70 23.66
N ALA A 194 -9.74 17.13 24.06
CA ALA A 194 -9.77 15.78 24.63
C ALA A 194 -9.08 14.76 23.68
N GLY A 195 -8.33 13.86 24.25
CA GLY A 195 -7.51 12.88 23.53
C GLY A 195 -6.12 13.39 23.16
N PHE A 196 -5.97 14.68 22.83
CA PHE A 196 -4.66 15.29 22.57
C PHE A 196 -4.03 15.88 23.83
N SER A 197 -4.82 16.34 24.78
CA SER A 197 -4.33 17.03 26.00
C SER A 197 -3.49 16.15 26.94
N SER A 198 -3.57 14.83 26.78
CA SER A 198 -2.74 13.86 27.51
C SER A 198 -1.38 13.60 26.84
N LEU A 199 -1.17 14.10 25.62
CA LEU A 199 0.06 13.88 24.86
C LEU A 199 1.12 14.92 25.24
N PRO A 200 2.37 14.53 25.54
CA PRO A 200 3.44 15.49 25.87
C PRO A 200 3.86 16.28 24.63
N LEU A 201 4.04 17.60 24.80
CA LEU A 201 4.37 18.55 23.74
C LEU A 201 5.78 19.15 23.85
N ASP A 202 6.60 18.67 24.76
CA ASP A 202 7.91 19.21 25.09
C ASP A 202 8.88 19.30 23.91
N ARG A 203 8.63 18.44 22.88
CA ARG A 203 9.43 18.41 21.64
C ARG A 203 8.74 19.03 20.43
N MET A 204 7.61 19.68 20.61
CA MET A 204 6.81 20.29 19.55
C MET A 204 7.11 21.79 19.48
N SER A 205 7.61 22.27 18.33
CA SER A 205 7.89 23.70 18.13
C SER A 205 6.83 24.33 17.23
N PRO A 206 5.96 25.21 17.74
CA PRO A 206 4.94 25.88 16.93
C PRO A 206 5.52 26.69 15.75
N GLN A 207 6.72 27.23 15.91
CA GLN A 207 7.38 28.01 14.86
C GLN A 207 7.80 27.17 13.65
N ARG A 208 7.91 25.86 13.82
CA ARG A 208 8.33 24.90 12.79
C ARG A 208 7.17 24.08 12.21
N ALA A 209 5.94 24.40 12.60
CA ALA A 209 4.74 23.64 12.24
C ALA A 209 4.02 24.17 11.01
N LYS A 210 4.36 25.39 10.55
CA LYS A 210 3.63 26.06 9.47
C LYS A 210 3.75 25.29 8.15
N GLY A 211 2.61 25.00 7.53
CA GLY A 211 2.51 24.19 6.30
C GLY A 211 2.44 22.69 6.55
N LEU A 212 2.86 22.22 7.75
CA LEU A 212 3.04 20.81 8.05
C LEU A 212 1.83 20.22 8.80
N LEU A 213 1.68 18.90 8.70
CA LEU A 213 0.71 18.12 9.45
C LEU A 213 1.17 17.99 10.90
N THR A 214 0.47 18.62 11.82
CA THR A 214 0.87 18.69 13.24
C THR A 214 0.23 17.62 14.12
N ALA A 215 -0.96 17.17 13.73
CA ALA A 215 -1.65 16.10 14.46
C ALA A 215 -2.67 15.37 13.59
N THR A 216 -3.01 14.17 14.03
CA THR A 216 -4.09 13.36 13.44
C THR A 216 -4.96 12.76 14.54
N ARG A 217 -6.25 12.60 14.25
CA ARG A 217 -7.19 11.77 14.99
C ARG A 217 -7.73 10.73 14.02
N GLN A 218 -7.52 9.46 14.29
CA GLN A 218 -7.92 8.34 13.42
C GLN A 218 -8.86 7.40 14.16
N ALA A 219 -9.97 7.03 13.54
CA ALA A 219 -10.90 6.04 14.07
C ALA A 219 -10.28 4.64 14.02
N ILE A 220 -10.49 3.88 15.09
CA ILE A 220 -10.10 2.49 15.22
C ILE A 220 -11.37 1.66 15.34
N PHE A 221 -11.50 0.70 14.44
CA PHE A 221 -12.64 -0.21 14.42
C PHE A 221 -12.27 -1.47 15.17
N SER A 222 -12.81 -1.60 16.39
CA SER A 222 -12.68 -2.85 17.16
C SER A 222 -13.60 -3.94 16.58
N SER A 223 -13.39 -5.19 16.98
CA SER A 223 -14.25 -6.33 16.60
C SER A 223 -15.71 -6.19 17.06
N SER A 224 -15.97 -5.25 17.96
CA SER A 224 -17.31 -4.89 18.43
C SER A 224 -17.96 -3.76 17.64
N TYR A 225 -17.22 -3.08 16.75
CA TYR A 225 -17.76 -1.99 15.94
C TYR A 225 -18.90 -2.52 15.05
N GLY A 226 -19.97 -1.72 14.94
CA GLY A 226 -21.19 -2.12 14.21
C GLY A 226 -22.20 -2.92 15.06
N LYS A 227 -21.84 -3.33 16.30
CA LYS A 227 -22.82 -3.87 17.26
C LYS A 227 -23.54 -2.74 17.98
N THR A 228 -24.77 -3.00 18.43
CA THR A 228 -25.60 -2.01 19.12
C THR A 228 -24.84 -1.38 20.29
N GLY A 229 -24.66 -0.05 20.27
CA GLY A 229 -23.99 0.71 21.33
C GLY A 229 -22.46 0.80 21.24
N ALA A 230 -21.81 0.14 20.29
CA ALA A 230 -20.37 0.28 20.08
C ALA A 230 -20.06 1.63 19.38
N ARG A 231 -19.11 2.37 19.95
CA ARG A 231 -18.58 3.60 19.36
C ARG A 231 -17.19 3.35 18.78
N ALA A 232 -16.80 4.13 17.79
CA ALA A 232 -15.42 4.13 17.32
C ALA A 232 -14.50 4.62 18.46
N GLU A 233 -13.38 3.95 18.61
CA GLU A 233 -12.28 4.43 19.43
C GLU A 233 -11.35 5.26 18.52
N TYR A 234 -10.53 6.13 19.12
CA TYR A 234 -9.69 7.02 18.34
C TYR A 234 -8.25 6.96 18.81
N GLN A 235 -7.35 6.85 17.84
CA GLN A 235 -5.94 7.10 18.04
C GLN A 235 -5.65 8.57 17.75
N TYR A 236 -4.91 9.20 18.66
CA TYR A 236 -4.47 10.58 18.56
C TYR A 236 -2.97 10.62 18.39
N SER A 237 -2.47 11.38 17.42
CA SER A 237 -1.03 11.51 17.18
C SER A 237 -0.66 12.96 16.99
N ILE A 238 0.52 13.36 17.49
CA ILE A 238 1.11 14.70 17.33
C ILE A 238 2.52 14.52 16.78
N PHE A 239 2.95 15.40 15.87
CA PHE A 239 4.22 15.32 15.17
C PHE A 239 5.03 16.58 15.39
N GLY A 240 6.33 16.44 15.69
CA GLY A 240 7.28 17.52 15.86
C GLY A 240 8.30 17.55 14.71
N TYR A 241 8.73 18.75 14.36
CA TYR A 241 9.60 18.99 13.21
C TYR A 241 10.80 19.84 13.57
N ASP A 242 11.90 19.67 12.84
CA ASP A 242 13.08 20.53 12.89
C ASP A 242 13.00 21.72 11.93
N SER A 243 14.10 22.44 11.77
CA SER A 243 14.20 23.61 10.88
C SER A 243 14.22 23.25 9.40
N GLU A 244 14.52 22.00 9.07
CA GLU A 244 14.52 21.46 7.72
C GLU A 244 13.21 20.72 7.38
N GLU A 245 12.15 20.92 8.21
CA GLU A 245 10.82 20.30 8.04
C GLU A 245 10.83 18.77 8.15
N ARG A 246 11.90 18.17 8.73
CA ARG A 246 11.96 16.72 8.96
C ARG A 246 11.28 16.40 10.29
N GLN A 247 10.55 15.28 10.34
CA GLN A 247 9.91 14.82 11.56
C GLN A 247 10.99 14.35 12.56
N VAL A 248 11.08 15.02 13.71
CA VAL A 248 12.02 14.67 14.78
C VAL A 248 11.36 14.04 15.99
N ALA A 249 10.04 14.17 16.09
CA ALA A 249 9.29 13.57 17.19
C ALA A 249 7.88 13.17 16.74
N SER A 250 7.36 12.12 17.33
CA SER A 250 5.92 11.85 17.32
C SER A 250 5.48 11.30 18.67
N VAL A 251 4.25 11.60 19.02
CA VAL A 251 3.60 11.06 20.21
C VAL A 251 2.21 10.60 19.81
N SER A 252 1.84 9.38 20.15
CA SER A 252 0.51 8.86 19.87
C SER A 252 -0.06 8.10 21.08
N SER A 253 -1.37 8.27 21.29
CA SER A 253 -2.12 7.36 22.13
C SER A 253 -2.19 6.00 21.42
N ALA A 254 -2.05 4.90 22.16
CA ALA A 254 -2.25 3.59 21.56
C ALA A 254 -3.70 3.16 21.62
N VAL A 255 -3.97 2.04 20.92
CA VAL A 255 -5.28 1.39 20.82
C VAL A 255 -5.78 0.86 22.17
N MET A 256 -4.87 0.57 23.10
CA MET A 256 -5.21 0.12 24.44
C MET A 256 -5.26 1.29 25.42
N ALA A 257 -6.26 1.32 26.28
CA ALA A 257 -6.45 2.39 27.25
C ALA A 257 -5.19 2.59 28.15
N GLY A 258 -4.65 3.80 28.15
CA GLY A 258 -3.49 4.20 28.97
C GLY A 258 -2.12 3.94 28.35
N GLU A 259 -2.02 3.42 27.12
CA GLU A 259 -0.76 3.29 26.42
C GLU A 259 -0.40 4.59 25.67
N LEU A 260 0.89 4.97 25.74
CA LEU A 260 1.44 6.11 25.00
C LEU A 260 2.68 5.65 24.25
N ARG A 261 2.74 5.96 22.96
CA ARG A 261 3.96 5.76 22.13
C ARG A 261 4.62 7.08 21.84
N THR A 262 5.91 7.13 22.04
CA THR A 262 6.74 8.27 21.66
C THR A 262 7.85 7.79 20.73
N THR A 263 8.15 8.59 19.72
CA THR A 263 9.29 8.36 18.83
C THR A 263 10.10 9.63 18.75
N ASP A 264 11.41 9.52 18.94
CA ASP A 264 12.39 10.57 18.76
C ASP A 264 13.38 10.18 17.69
N ILE A 265 13.64 11.08 16.74
CA ILE A 265 14.54 10.88 15.62
C ILE A 265 15.62 11.97 15.66
N GLN A 266 16.87 11.55 15.63
CA GLN A 266 18.03 12.43 15.52
C GLN A 266 18.69 12.23 14.16
N TYR A 267 18.93 13.33 13.46
CA TYR A 267 19.56 13.33 12.15
C TYR A 267 21.01 13.82 12.24
N SER A 268 21.87 13.25 11.41
CA SER A 268 23.20 13.78 11.13
C SER A 268 23.12 15.13 10.41
N ARG A 269 24.24 15.83 10.29
CA ARG A 269 24.35 17.05 9.47
C ARG A 269 24.06 16.81 7.98
N LEU A 270 24.20 15.58 7.51
CA LEU A 270 23.91 15.17 6.12
C LEU A 270 22.46 14.70 5.91
N GLY A 271 21.62 14.70 6.96
CA GLY A 271 20.22 14.30 6.88
C GLY A 271 19.97 12.80 7.05
N HIS A 272 20.99 12.02 7.42
CA HIS A 272 20.79 10.59 7.72
C HIS A 272 20.26 10.39 9.13
N VAL A 273 19.45 9.37 9.37
CA VAL A 273 18.94 9.05 10.71
C VAL A 273 20.03 8.35 11.52
N ASP A 274 20.62 9.07 12.47
CA ASP A 274 21.67 8.55 13.34
C ASP A 274 21.10 7.81 14.55
N ARG A 275 19.96 8.25 15.07
CA ARG A 275 19.32 7.62 16.23
C ARG A 275 17.80 7.72 16.14
N THR A 276 17.15 6.61 16.44
CA THR A 276 15.72 6.55 16.72
C THR A 276 15.50 6.02 18.12
N THR A 277 14.68 6.66 18.92
CA THR A 277 14.26 6.19 20.23
C THR A 277 12.74 6.06 20.23
N GLU A 278 12.25 4.87 20.43
CA GLU A 278 10.82 4.57 20.56
C GLU A 278 10.54 4.15 21.99
N SER A 279 9.56 4.76 22.63
CA SER A 279 9.12 4.35 23.96
C SER A 279 7.65 4.03 23.94
N VAL A 280 7.30 2.90 24.56
CA VAL A 280 5.93 2.47 24.82
C VAL A 280 5.72 2.55 26.33
N VAL A 281 4.91 3.51 26.74
CA VAL A 281 4.53 3.74 28.14
C VAL A 281 3.22 3.02 28.39
N LEU A 282 3.24 2.03 29.27
CA LEU A 282 2.07 1.31 29.80
C LEU A 282 1.78 1.81 31.21
N PRO A 283 0.59 1.56 31.79
CA PRO A 283 0.28 1.99 33.16
C PRO A 283 1.29 1.53 34.21
N ASP A 284 1.87 0.35 34.05
CA ASP A 284 2.74 -0.28 35.04
C ASP A 284 4.21 -0.39 34.59
N SER A 285 4.54 -0.02 33.35
CA SER A 285 5.88 -0.22 32.79
C SER A 285 6.16 0.69 31.60
N THR A 286 7.44 0.90 31.33
CA THR A 286 7.90 1.61 30.14
C THR A 286 8.96 0.79 29.43
N TYR A 287 8.75 0.56 28.15
CA TYR A 287 9.71 -0.10 27.26
C TYR A 287 10.30 0.92 26.32
N THR A 288 11.61 0.98 26.25
CA THR A 288 12.32 1.89 25.34
C THR A 288 13.23 1.09 24.45
N LEU A 289 13.02 1.21 23.13
CA LEU A 289 13.91 0.74 22.08
C LEU A 289 14.71 1.92 21.56
N THR A 290 16.03 1.81 21.60
CA THR A 290 16.92 2.78 20.95
C THR A 290 17.68 2.11 19.84
N ILE A 291 17.63 2.67 18.63
CA ILE A 291 18.39 2.24 17.46
C ILE A 291 19.39 3.34 17.13
N VAL A 292 20.67 2.98 17.05
CA VAL A 292 21.75 3.88 16.66
C VAL A 292 22.39 3.36 15.38
N ASN A 293 22.42 4.20 14.36
CA ASN A 293 23.00 3.89 13.05
C ASN A 293 24.33 4.60 12.85
N THR A 294 25.24 3.94 12.18
CA THR A 294 26.49 4.50 11.66
C THR A 294 26.43 4.42 10.13
N HIS A 295 26.86 5.47 9.46
CA HIS A 295 26.78 5.58 8.00
C HIS A 295 28.18 5.68 7.39
N ASP A 296 28.33 5.21 6.16
CA ASP A 296 29.50 5.50 5.32
C ASP A 296 29.40 6.89 4.67
N ALA A 297 30.39 7.25 3.89
CA ALA A 297 30.43 8.53 3.17
C ALA A 297 29.36 8.66 2.07
N ARG A 298 28.72 7.57 1.66
CA ARG A 298 27.64 7.54 0.69
C ARG A 298 26.26 7.60 1.34
N GLY A 299 26.20 7.49 2.69
CA GLY A 299 24.96 7.48 3.45
C GLY A 299 24.37 6.07 3.67
N ASN A 300 25.06 5.01 3.30
CA ASN A 300 24.63 3.65 3.59
C ASN A 300 24.85 3.33 5.06
N ILE A 301 23.90 2.64 5.71
CA ILE A 301 24.04 2.20 7.10
C ILE A 301 25.09 1.08 7.14
N THR A 302 26.22 1.32 7.81
CA THR A 302 27.28 0.29 8.00
C THR A 302 27.10 -0.47 9.29
N LYS A 303 26.40 0.09 10.25
CA LYS A 303 26.14 -0.53 11.54
C LYS A 303 24.82 -0.01 12.13
N SER A 304 24.04 -0.92 12.69
CA SER A 304 22.84 -0.59 13.46
C SER A 304 22.89 -1.31 14.81
N VAL A 305 22.70 -0.56 15.88
CA VAL A 305 22.68 -1.07 17.26
C VAL A 305 21.31 -0.80 17.85
N ALA A 306 20.56 -1.86 18.13
CA ALA A 306 19.28 -1.81 18.81
C ALA A 306 19.47 -2.19 20.30
N SER A 307 18.89 -1.39 21.21
CA SER A 307 19.01 -1.60 22.66
C SER A 307 17.63 -1.53 23.32
N VAL A 308 17.31 -2.49 24.16
CA VAL A 308 16.12 -2.52 25.01
C VAL A 308 16.54 -2.92 26.42
N GLY A 309 16.36 -2.04 27.40
CA GLY A 309 16.87 -2.26 28.76
C GLY A 309 18.37 -2.51 28.78
N SER A 310 18.81 -3.65 29.32
CA SER A 310 20.20 -4.12 29.28
C SER A 310 20.54 -4.97 28.06
N GLY A 311 19.54 -5.35 27.26
CA GLY A 311 19.73 -6.14 26.05
C GLY A 311 20.17 -5.27 24.87
N GLN A 312 21.12 -5.80 24.09
CA GLN A 312 21.63 -5.12 22.90
C GLN A 312 21.75 -6.10 21.73
N SER A 313 21.34 -5.65 20.56
CA SER A 313 21.52 -6.35 19.29
C SER A 313 22.28 -5.44 18.33
N GLU A 314 23.29 -5.98 17.68
CA GLU A 314 24.14 -5.25 16.74
C GLU A 314 24.11 -5.94 15.38
N ILE A 315 23.88 -5.18 14.31
CA ILE A 315 23.94 -5.64 12.93
C ILE A 315 24.98 -4.78 12.19
N GLU A 316 25.92 -5.41 11.52
CA GLU A 316 26.86 -4.76 10.62
C GLU A 316 26.52 -5.09 9.17
N TYR A 317 26.67 -4.09 8.31
CA TYR A 317 26.42 -4.16 6.88
C TYR A 317 27.69 -3.79 6.11
N ALA A 318 27.92 -4.46 5.00
CA ALA A 318 28.92 -4.06 4.04
C ALA A 318 28.31 -4.00 2.64
N TYR A 319 28.90 -3.15 1.81
CA TYR A 319 28.42 -2.85 0.47
C TYR A 319 29.55 -3.02 -0.54
N ASP A 320 29.19 -3.36 -1.75
CA ASP A 320 30.13 -3.43 -2.87
C ASP A 320 30.42 -2.02 -3.45
N ALA A 321 31.23 -1.97 -4.50
CA ALA A 321 31.61 -0.72 -5.15
C ALA A 321 30.40 -0.01 -5.80
N LEU A 322 29.33 -0.73 -6.13
CA LEU A 322 28.09 -0.19 -6.70
C LEU A 322 27.13 0.29 -5.64
N GLY A 323 27.40 0.03 -4.34
CA GLY A 323 26.52 0.37 -3.23
C GLY A 323 25.46 -0.69 -2.93
N LEU A 324 25.57 -1.88 -3.52
CA LEU A 324 24.69 -3.00 -3.20
C LEU A 324 25.21 -3.73 -1.96
N MET A 325 24.29 -4.10 -1.05
CA MET A 325 24.65 -4.80 0.17
C MET A 325 25.19 -6.19 -0.17
N ASN A 326 26.44 -6.44 0.19
CA ASN A 326 27.10 -7.73 -0.05
C ASN A 326 27.32 -8.56 1.21
N ARG A 327 27.07 -7.99 2.40
CA ARG A 327 27.15 -8.72 3.66
C ARG A 327 26.32 -8.08 4.75
N MET A 328 25.73 -8.93 5.57
CA MET A 328 25.10 -8.58 6.84
C MET A 328 25.61 -9.56 7.92
N SER A 329 25.91 -9.09 9.13
CA SER A 329 26.27 -9.96 10.25
C SER A 329 25.66 -9.47 11.55
N LEU A 330 25.11 -10.40 12.35
CA LEU A 330 24.52 -10.14 13.64
C LEU A 330 25.57 -10.39 14.74
N HIS A 331 25.77 -9.43 15.65
CA HIS A 331 26.69 -9.50 16.78
C HIS A 331 28.14 -9.86 16.41
N ARG A 332 28.58 -9.59 15.20
CA ARG A 332 29.91 -9.96 14.66
C ARG A 332 30.22 -11.44 14.75
N GLN A 333 29.24 -12.29 14.92
CA GLN A 333 29.43 -13.73 15.03
C GLN A 333 29.52 -14.33 13.63
N ALA A 334 30.54 -15.21 13.43
CA ALA A 334 30.70 -15.90 12.14
C ALA A 334 29.47 -16.74 11.77
N GLY A 335 28.82 -17.36 12.78
CA GLY A 335 27.61 -18.16 12.58
C GLY A 335 26.33 -17.37 12.27
N SER A 336 26.38 -16.03 12.23
CA SER A 336 25.24 -15.17 11.87
C SER A 336 25.50 -14.29 10.65
N ARG A 337 26.51 -14.64 9.86
CA ARG A 337 26.92 -13.90 8.67
C ARG A 337 26.09 -14.32 7.47
N CYS A 338 25.45 -13.35 6.81
CA CYS A 338 24.81 -13.51 5.51
C CYS A 338 25.65 -12.79 4.46
N GLU A 339 26.00 -13.46 3.40
CA GLU A 339 26.67 -12.90 2.23
C GLU A 339 25.73 -12.89 1.04
N TYR A 340 25.84 -11.83 0.26
CA TYR A 340 25.00 -11.61 -0.92
C TYR A 340 25.89 -11.29 -2.11
N SER A 341 25.58 -11.83 -3.26
CA SER A 341 26.17 -11.40 -4.52
C SER A 341 25.08 -10.92 -5.47
N HIS A 342 25.45 -10.04 -6.37
CA HIS A 342 24.56 -9.47 -7.36
C HIS A 342 25.16 -9.64 -8.75
N ASP A 343 24.30 -9.72 -9.74
CA ASP A 343 24.71 -9.71 -11.13
C ASP A 343 25.03 -8.28 -11.61
N MET A 344 25.45 -8.14 -12.86
CA MET A 344 25.79 -6.84 -13.47
C MET A 344 24.59 -5.88 -13.59
N ARG A 345 23.37 -6.38 -13.46
CA ARG A 345 22.13 -5.56 -13.46
C ARG A 345 21.69 -5.19 -12.03
N GLY A 346 22.44 -5.61 -11.01
CA GLY A 346 22.13 -5.37 -9.61
C GLY A 346 21.06 -6.31 -9.03
N ARG A 347 20.70 -7.38 -9.73
CA ARG A 347 19.77 -8.40 -9.22
C ARG A 347 20.52 -9.34 -8.28
N LEU A 348 19.82 -9.77 -7.21
CA LEU A 348 20.37 -10.75 -6.26
C LEU A 348 20.73 -12.07 -6.99
N LYS A 349 21.95 -12.54 -6.83
CA LYS A 349 22.45 -13.78 -7.45
C LYS A 349 22.63 -14.89 -6.43
N THR A 350 23.25 -14.60 -5.29
CA THR A 350 23.44 -15.59 -4.24
C THR A 350 23.13 -15.04 -2.86
N ILE A 351 22.64 -15.92 -2.00
CA ILE A 351 22.56 -15.73 -0.55
C ILE A 351 23.34 -16.89 0.08
N ALA A 352 24.26 -16.57 0.98
CA ALA A 352 25.01 -17.58 1.71
C ALA A 352 25.03 -17.25 3.21
N THR A 353 24.65 -18.20 4.02
CA THR A 353 24.76 -18.18 5.49
C THR A 353 25.44 -19.45 5.94
N PRO A 354 25.91 -19.56 7.19
CA PRO A 354 26.54 -20.80 7.69
C PRO A 354 25.63 -22.05 7.67
N GLY A 355 24.35 -21.89 7.52
CA GLY A 355 23.40 -23.03 7.53
C GLY A 355 22.49 -23.11 6.31
N PHE A 356 22.62 -22.16 5.37
CA PHE A 356 21.76 -22.09 4.20
C PHE A 356 22.47 -21.38 3.05
N SER A 357 22.30 -21.89 1.84
CA SER A 357 22.73 -21.24 0.60
C SER A 357 21.61 -21.25 -0.43
N GLN A 358 21.55 -20.19 -1.23
CA GLN A 358 20.63 -20.07 -2.36
C GLN A 358 21.35 -19.40 -3.51
N GLU A 359 21.17 -19.93 -4.72
CA GLU A 359 21.61 -19.29 -5.96
C GLU A 359 20.40 -19.12 -6.88
N LEU A 360 20.24 -17.92 -7.42
CA LEU A 360 19.17 -17.54 -8.32
C LEU A 360 19.68 -17.45 -9.75
N TYR A 361 18.94 -18.02 -10.68
CA TYR A 361 19.26 -18.04 -12.11
C TYR A 361 18.21 -17.19 -12.86
N TYR A 362 18.67 -16.49 -13.85
CA TYR A 362 17.87 -15.62 -14.70
C TYR A 362 18.04 -16.02 -16.17
N GLU A 363 19.03 -15.41 -16.86
CA GLU A 363 19.38 -15.75 -18.24
C GLU A 363 20.27 -16.99 -18.36
N ASP A 364 20.84 -17.42 -17.27
CA ASP A 364 21.85 -18.49 -17.16
C ASP A 364 21.28 -19.80 -16.60
N GLY A 365 19.94 -19.89 -16.42
CA GLY A 365 19.27 -21.13 -16.04
C GLY A 365 18.93 -22.03 -17.23
N ASP A 366 18.38 -23.21 -16.95
CA ASP A 366 17.97 -24.21 -17.95
C ASP A 366 16.89 -23.67 -18.91
N THR A 367 16.02 -22.77 -18.41
CA THR A 367 15.01 -22.04 -19.16
C THR A 367 15.22 -20.54 -19.01
N PRO A 368 16.14 -19.93 -19.79
CA PRO A 368 16.54 -18.54 -19.60
C PRO A 368 15.39 -17.54 -19.64
N CYS A 369 15.33 -16.61 -18.66
CA CYS A 369 14.39 -15.50 -18.58
C CYS A 369 15.12 -14.17 -18.72
N TYR A 370 14.92 -13.47 -19.82
CA TYR A 370 15.63 -12.21 -20.11
C TYR A 370 14.90 -10.96 -19.61
N ASN A 371 13.66 -11.11 -19.17
CA ASN A 371 12.80 -10.05 -18.64
C ASN A 371 13.05 -9.74 -17.15
N GLY A 372 13.93 -10.49 -16.49
CA GLY A 372 14.26 -10.34 -15.08
C GLY A 372 13.52 -11.33 -14.14
N SER A 373 12.67 -12.21 -14.68
CA SER A 373 12.08 -13.30 -13.91
C SER A 373 13.14 -14.34 -13.55
N ILE A 374 12.99 -14.98 -12.39
CA ILE A 374 13.88 -16.07 -11.95
C ILE A 374 13.54 -17.31 -12.77
N SER A 375 14.53 -17.87 -13.45
CA SER A 375 14.36 -19.08 -14.28
C SER A 375 14.51 -20.36 -13.46
N ALA A 376 15.40 -20.31 -12.45
CA ALA A 376 15.63 -21.41 -11.53
C ALA A 376 16.25 -20.88 -10.22
N GLU A 377 16.20 -21.71 -9.21
CA GLU A 377 17.00 -21.54 -7.99
C GLU A 377 17.56 -22.87 -7.53
N ASP A 378 18.78 -22.83 -7.00
CA ASP A 378 19.36 -23.90 -6.22
C ASP A 378 19.40 -23.44 -4.77
N TYR A 379 18.90 -24.24 -3.85
CA TYR A 379 19.06 -23.97 -2.43
C TYR A 379 19.43 -25.23 -1.67
N GLY A 380 20.17 -25.04 -0.59
CA GLY A 380 20.63 -26.13 0.24
C GLY A 380 20.79 -25.72 1.68
N TYR A 381 20.65 -26.69 2.56
CA TYR A 381 20.96 -26.52 3.98
C TYR A 381 22.26 -27.23 4.26
N GLU A 382 23.18 -26.57 4.98
CA GLU A 382 24.40 -27.24 5.43
C GLU A 382 24.06 -28.37 6.43
N THR A 383 24.97 -29.29 6.57
CA THR A 383 24.88 -30.42 7.49
C THR A 383 24.50 -29.94 8.89
N ASP A 384 23.39 -30.47 9.43
CA ASP A 384 23.03 -30.22 10.81
C ASP A 384 24.19 -30.67 11.75
N ALA A 385 24.77 -29.72 12.45
CA ALA A 385 25.90 -29.94 13.35
C ALA A 385 25.59 -30.92 14.50
N TYR A 386 24.30 -31.15 14.81
CA TYR A 386 23.83 -32.06 15.84
C TYR A 386 23.61 -33.49 15.35
N THR A 387 23.06 -33.64 14.14
CA THR A 387 22.67 -34.95 13.59
C THR A 387 23.66 -35.46 12.58
N GLY A 388 24.55 -34.63 12.05
CA GLY A 388 25.48 -34.98 10.98
C GLY A 388 24.81 -35.29 9.64
N LEU A 389 23.50 -35.06 9.52
CA LEU A 389 22.74 -35.28 8.30
C LEU A 389 22.90 -34.06 7.37
N ALA A 390 23.42 -34.32 6.17
CA ALA A 390 23.40 -33.35 5.09
C ALA A 390 21.97 -33.24 4.58
N TRP A 391 21.42 -32.03 4.51
CA TRP A 391 20.20 -31.79 3.80
C TRP A 391 20.51 -31.75 2.30
N PRO A 392 19.72 -32.43 1.45
CA PRO A 392 19.92 -32.38 0.02
C PRO A 392 19.77 -30.94 -0.50
N THR A 393 20.58 -30.58 -1.47
CA THR A 393 20.35 -29.41 -2.29
C THR A 393 19.15 -29.69 -3.18
N ASP A 394 18.18 -28.80 -3.20
CA ASP A 394 17.06 -28.86 -4.12
C ASP A 394 17.23 -27.80 -5.21
N LYS A 395 16.93 -28.20 -6.44
CA LYS A 395 16.84 -27.30 -7.58
C LYS A 395 15.39 -27.13 -7.96
N VAL A 396 14.91 -25.89 -7.98
CA VAL A 396 13.58 -25.54 -8.45
C VAL A 396 13.70 -24.78 -9.76
N THR A 397 13.01 -25.26 -10.80
CA THR A 397 12.90 -24.57 -12.07
C THR A 397 11.53 -23.92 -12.22
N TYR A 398 11.49 -22.74 -12.79
CA TYR A 398 10.27 -21.97 -12.98
C TYR A 398 9.89 -21.87 -14.45
N SER A 399 8.62 -21.95 -14.72
CA SER A 399 8.07 -21.77 -16.08
C SER A 399 7.03 -20.67 -16.11
N TYR A 400 7.09 -19.89 -17.17
CA TYR A 400 6.23 -18.70 -17.36
C TYR A 400 5.50 -18.80 -18.70
N ASP A 401 4.29 -18.25 -18.74
CA ASP A 401 3.56 -18.10 -19.99
C ASP A 401 3.98 -16.83 -20.76
N ALA A 402 3.39 -16.63 -21.92
CA ALA A 402 3.67 -15.47 -22.76
C ALA A 402 3.24 -14.11 -22.16
N LEU A 403 2.45 -14.10 -21.10
CA LEU A 403 2.12 -12.91 -20.30
C LEU A 403 3.06 -12.70 -19.11
N ASN A 404 4.13 -13.51 -19.00
CA ASN A 404 5.06 -13.51 -17.88
C ASN A 404 4.43 -13.88 -16.54
N ARG A 405 3.41 -14.75 -16.54
CA ARG A 405 2.80 -15.29 -15.34
C ARG A 405 3.44 -16.64 -15.03
N LEU A 406 3.71 -16.89 -13.74
CA LEU A 406 4.25 -18.18 -13.29
C LEU A 406 3.22 -19.30 -13.54
N VAL A 407 3.50 -20.23 -14.43
CA VAL A 407 2.61 -21.37 -14.74
C VAL A 407 3.05 -22.66 -14.08
N GLY A 408 4.29 -22.75 -13.62
CA GLY A 408 4.76 -23.92 -12.90
C GLY A 408 6.08 -23.73 -12.21
N SER A 409 6.29 -24.56 -11.19
CA SER A 409 7.60 -24.81 -10.60
C SER A 409 7.80 -26.32 -10.53
N ALA A 410 9.00 -26.78 -10.84
CA ALA A 410 9.40 -28.17 -10.73
C ALA A 410 10.62 -28.28 -9.83
N SER A 411 10.52 -29.06 -8.75
CA SER A 411 11.56 -29.30 -7.77
C SER A 411 12.27 -30.63 -8.05
N SER A 412 13.57 -30.70 -7.84
CA SER A 412 14.33 -31.97 -7.92
C SER A 412 13.82 -33.00 -6.91
N ASP A 413 13.22 -32.57 -5.81
CA ASP A 413 12.62 -33.40 -4.76
C ASP A 413 11.17 -33.79 -5.03
N GLY A 414 10.60 -33.41 -6.20
CA GLY A 414 9.26 -33.80 -6.63
C GLY A 414 8.13 -32.93 -6.04
N TYR A 415 8.43 -31.76 -5.47
CA TYR A 415 7.45 -30.78 -5.03
C TYR A 415 7.09 -29.84 -6.18
N ASP A 416 6.21 -30.30 -7.08
CA ASP A 416 5.81 -29.52 -8.23
C ASP A 416 4.58 -28.67 -7.93
N THR A 417 4.53 -27.50 -8.51
CA THR A 417 3.32 -26.65 -8.47
C THR A 417 2.97 -26.18 -9.88
N SER A 418 1.70 -26.18 -10.23
CA SER A 418 1.24 -25.58 -11.47
C SER A 418 0.07 -24.63 -11.21
N TYR A 419 0.00 -23.58 -12.02
CA TYR A 419 -1.00 -22.53 -11.95
C TYR A 419 -1.72 -22.41 -13.28
N SER A 420 -3.03 -22.25 -13.23
CA SER A 420 -3.86 -21.92 -14.39
C SER A 420 -4.48 -20.54 -14.18
N TYR A 421 -4.66 -19.81 -15.26
CA TYR A 421 -5.17 -18.45 -15.25
C TYR A 421 -6.28 -18.26 -16.28
N ASP A 422 -7.21 -17.36 -15.97
CA ASP A 422 -8.07 -16.79 -16.99
C ASP A 422 -7.31 -15.73 -17.84
N LEU A 423 -7.98 -15.16 -18.82
CA LEU A 423 -7.39 -14.12 -19.67
C LEU A 423 -7.14 -12.80 -18.93
N ASN A 424 -7.82 -12.55 -17.82
CA ASN A 424 -7.61 -11.39 -16.95
C ASN A 424 -6.47 -11.58 -15.93
N SER A 425 -5.79 -12.74 -15.98
CA SER A 425 -4.71 -13.14 -15.07
C SER A 425 -5.17 -13.47 -13.64
N ALA A 426 -6.44 -13.77 -13.42
CA ALA A 426 -6.90 -14.35 -12.18
C ALA A 426 -6.56 -15.85 -12.14
N ILE A 427 -6.06 -16.33 -10.99
CA ILE A 427 -5.73 -17.75 -10.81
C ILE A 427 -7.04 -18.56 -10.78
N THR A 428 -7.18 -19.52 -11.70
CA THR A 428 -8.35 -20.40 -11.80
C THR A 428 -8.11 -21.77 -11.16
N ALA A 429 -6.84 -22.23 -11.12
CA ALA A 429 -6.47 -23.46 -10.45
C ALA A 429 -5.03 -23.43 -9.95
N ILE A 430 -4.78 -24.10 -8.83
CA ILE A 430 -3.47 -24.40 -8.28
C ILE A 430 -3.40 -25.90 -8.04
N VAL A 431 -2.44 -26.58 -8.65
CA VAL A 431 -2.16 -27.99 -8.39
C VAL A 431 -0.80 -28.12 -7.75
N ARG A 432 -0.73 -28.76 -6.59
CA ARG A 432 0.51 -29.04 -5.87
C ARG A 432 0.71 -30.54 -5.78
N LYS A 433 1.90 -30.99 -6.14
CA LYS A 433 2.36 -32.35 -5.92
C LYS A 433 3.40 -32.32 -4.82
N GLY A 434 3.41 -33.31 -3.97
CA GLY A 434 4.41 -33.48 -2.92
C GLY A 434 4.54 -34.96 -2.61
N LEU A 435 5.72 -35.37 -2.18
CA LEU A 435 5.92 -36.72 -1.62
C LEU A 435 5.22 -36.75 -0.25
N LEU A 436 4.06 -37.38 -0.15
CA LEU A 436 3.54 -37.86 1.12
C LEU A 436 4.51 -39.00 1.56
N SER A 437 5.55 -38.65 2.32
CA SER A 437 6.23 -39.69 3.09
C SER A 437 5.28 -40.12 4.19
N ASP A 438 4.79 -41.33 4.15
CA ASP A 438 4.21 -42.01 5.32
C ASP A 438 5.26 -41.99 6.44
N ARG A 439 5.11 -41.07 7.40
CA ARG A 439 5.78 -41.09 8.69
C ARG A 439 4.74 -41.19 9.77
#